data_76773448d050a8aa18108f9ab63f8c3e
#
_entry.id   76773448d050a8aa18108f9ab63f8c3e
#
_cell.length_a   1.000
_cell.length_b   1.000
_cell.length_c   1.000
_cell.angle_alpha   90.00
_cell.angle_beta   90.00
_cell.angle_gamma   90.00
#
_symmetry.space_group_name_H-M   'P 1'
#
loop_
_entity.id
_entity.type
_entity.pdbx_description
1 polymer ?
#
loop_
_entity_poly.entity_id
_entity_poly.type
_entity_poly.pdbx_seq_one_letter_code
_entity_poly.pdbx_strand_id
1 'polypeptide(L)'
;MYDRQSGLPEGLSRYEDLADPRFRGMICVRAAAHPYNTSLVGSILAANGPEKTEEWARGVVANMARPPQGGDRDQFRAIPAGQCRIAISNTYYLAQMAVSPREQDRAVAERIGVLFPNQGEGDRGAHVNISGAGVVRTAPNREAAVRFVEYLTSTRAQELF
;
A
#
# COMPACT_ATOMS: atom_id res chain seq x y z
N MET A 1 3.71 -1.65 6.34
CA MET A 1 3.44 -0.85 7.53
C MET A 1 3.39 -1.77 8.73
N TYR A 2 3.92 -1.37 9.87
CA TYR A 2 3.97 -2.19 11.08
C TYR A 2 3.80 -1.32 12.34
N ASP A 3 3.51 -1.93 13.48
CA ASP A 3 3.43 -1.23 14.76
C ASP A 3 4.84 -0.89 15.27
N ARG A 4 5.18 0.38 15.25
CA ARG A 4 6.50 0.89 15.66
C ARG A 4 6.82 0.56 17.13
N GLN A 5 5.82 0.55 18.01
CA GLN A 5 6.01 0.24 19.42
C GLN A 5 6.41 -1.23 19.63
N SER A 6 5.85 -2.13 18.85
CA SER A 6 6.19 -3.57 18.92
C SER A 6 7.42 -3.92 18.07
N GLY A 7 7.92 -2.97 17.28
CA GLY A 7 9.03 -3.18 16.36
C GLY A 7 8.65 -3.91 15.07
N LEU A 8 9.58 -3.90 14.11
CA LEU A 8 9.43 -4.67 12.88
C LEU A 8 9.39 -6.17 13.22
N PRO A 9 8.36 -6.91 12.78
CA PRO A 9 8.32 -8.36 13.00
C PRO A 9 9.53 -9.07 12.40
N GLU A 10 10.15 -9.95 13.18
CA GLU A 10 11.32 -10.70 12.77
C GLU A 10 11.05 -11.55 11.51
N GLY A 11 11.97 -11.53 10.56
CA GLY A 11 11.86 -12.24 9.30
C GLY A 11 10.96 -11.56 8.25
N LEU A 12 10.46 -10.34 8.50
CA LEU A 12 9.69 -9.59 7.52
C LEU A 12 10.61 -8.61 6.77
N SER A 13 10.92 -8.90 5.52
CA SER A 13 11.74 -8.08 4.62
C SER A 13 11.18 -7.98 3.20
N ARG A 14 10.36 -8.96 2.80
CA ARG A 14 9.81 -9.11 1.45
C ARG A 14 8.30 -9.26 1.48
N TYR A 15 7.64 -9.02 0.36
CA TYR A 15 6.20 -9.35 0.23
C TYR A 15 5.95 -10.86 0.39
N GLU A 16 6.89 -11.66 -0.10
CA GLU A 16 6.80 -13.12 -0.05
C GLU A 16 6.74 -13.63 1.40
N ASP A 17 7.44 -12.98 2.32
CA ASP A 17 7.48 -13.36 3.73
C ASP A 17 6.09 -13.29 4.40
N LEU A 18 5.19 -12.43 3.89
CA LEU A 18 3.83 -12.30 4.45
C LEU A 18 3.02 -13.60 4.42
N ALA A 19 3.41 -14.58 3.61
CA ALA A 19 2.78 -15.90 3.58
C ALA A 19 3.27 -16.85 4.67
N ASP A 20 4.37 -16.51 5.38
CA ASP A 20 4.93 -17.36 6.44
C ASP A 20 3.94 -17.48 7.62
N PRO A 21 3.65 -18.70 8.10
CA PRO A 21 2.73 -18.93 9.22
C PRO A 21 3.08 -18.19 10.53
N ARG A 22 4.34 -17.72 10.69
CA ARG A 22 4.74 -16.88 11.84
C ARG A 22 3.93 -15.59 11.96
N PHE A 23 3.36 -15.12 10.86
CA PHE A 23 2.55 -13.88 10.81
C PHE A 23 1.05 -14.14 10.96
N ARG A 24 0.65 -15.33 11.38
CA ARG A 24 -0.76 -15.70 11.55
C ARG A 24 -1.49 -14.74 12.50
N GLY A 25 -2.62 -14.21 12.03
CA GLY A 25 -3.43 -13.26 12.79
C GLY A 25 -2.80 -11.86 12.91
N MET A 26 -1.76 -11.54 12.12
CA MET A 26 -1.07 -10.25 12.25
C MET A 26 -1.37 -9.27 11.12
N ILE A 27 -1.95 -9.71 10.00
CA ILE A 27 -2.05 -8.90 8.78
C ILE A 27 -3.42 -8.28 8.63
N CYS A 28 -3.47 -6.96 8.43
CA CYS A 28 -4.64 -6.23 7.98
C CYS A 28 -4.46 -5.76 6.53
N VAL A 29 -5.53 -5.91 5.75
CA VAL A 29 -5.56 -5.49 4.34
C VAL A 29 -6.84 -4.72 4.07
N ARG A 30 -6.77 -3.69 3.25
CA ARG A 30 -7.95 -2.99 2.76
C ARG A 30 -8.85 -3.90 1.91
N ALA A 31 -10.05 -3.43 1.56
CA ALA A 31 -11.00 -4.18 0.73
C ALA A 31 -10.30 -4.86 -0.47
N ALA A 32 -10.49 -6.19 -0.58
CA ALA A 32 -9.69 -7.06 -1.46
C ALA A 32 -9.81 -6.70 -2.95
N ALA A 33 -11.00 -6.32 -3.40
CA ALA A 33 -11.28 -5.99 -4.81
C ALA A 33 -10.70 -4.61 -5.25
N HIS A 34 -10.02 -3.89 -4.35
CA HIS A 34 -9.50 -2.57 -4.69
C HIS A 34 -8.31 -2.68 -5.66
N PRO A 35 -8.20 -1.79 -6.67
CA PRO A 35 -7.13 -1.82 -7.68
C PRO A 35 -5.70 -1.89 -7.11
N TYR A 36 -5.44 -1.31 -5.93
CA TYR A 36 -4.12 -1.35 -5.32
C TYR A 36 -3.69 -2.78 -4.92
N ASN A 37 -4.61 -3.57 -4.37
CA ASN A 37 -4.34 -4.97 -4.05
C ASN A 37 -4.15 -5.79 -5.33
N THR A 38 -5.01 -5.57 -6.32
CA THR A 38 -4.91 -6.25 -7.63
C THR A 38 -3.59 -5.95 -8.32
N SER A 39 -3.16 -4.67 -8.26
CA SER A 39 -1.87 -4.23 -8.82
C SER A 39 -0.69 -4.89 -8.10
N LEU A 40 -0.71 -4.97 -6.77
CA LEU A 40 0.33 -5.66 -6.00
C LEU A 40 0.38 -7.16 -6.36
N VAL A 41 -0.77 -7.83 -6.36
CA VAL A 41 -0.84 -9.25 -6.76
C VAL A 41 -0.35 -9.44 -8.19
N GLY A 42 -0.71 -8.55 -9.11
CA GLY A 42 -0.20 -8.54 -10.48
C GLY A 42 1.32 -8.42 -10.57
N SER A 43 1.93 -7.60 -9.72
CA SER A 43 3.39 -7.47 -9.67
C SER A 43 4.08 -8.73 -9.16
N ILE A 44 3.48 -9.41 -8.18
CA ILE A 44 3.97 -10.69 -7.65
C ILE A 44 3.81 -11.79 -8.69
N LEU A 45 2.66 -11.80 -9.39
CA LEU A 45 2.40 -12.73 -10.49
C LEU A 45 3.43 -12.62 -11.62
N ALA A 46 3.75 -11.38 -12.00
CA ALA A 46 4.77 -11.14 -13.03
C ALA A 46 6.18 -11.59 -12.62
N ALA A 47 6.49 -11.50 -11.33
CA ALA A 47 7.81 -11.89 -10.82
C ALA A 47 7.94 -13.39 -10.53
N ASN A 48 6.90 -14.01 -9.97
CA ASN A 48 6.99 -15.35 -9.38
C ASN A 48 6.20 -16.42 -10.17
N GLY A 49 5.36 -16.01 -11.13
CA GLY A 49 4.46 -16.89 -11.86
C GLY A 49 3.18 -17.27 -11.09
N PRO A 50 2.22 -17.93 -11.77
CA PRO A 50 0.88 -18.14 -11.23
C PRO A 50 0.84 -19.06 -10.00
N GLU A 51 1.54 -20.17 -10.04
CA GLU A 51 1.51 -21.18 -8.96
C GLU A 51 2.02 -20.62 -7.63
N LYS A 52 3.20 -19.99 -7.66
CA LYS A 52 3.80 -19.38 -6.46
C LYS A 52 3.00 -18.19 -5.96
N THR A 53 2.37 -17.44 -6.87
CA THR A 53 1.49 -16.32 -6.47
C THR A 53 0.23 -16.80 -5.80
N GLU A 54 -0.36 -17.89 -6.28
CA GLU A 54 -1.53 -18.48 -5.63
C GLU A 54 -1.18 -19.02 -4.23
N GLU A 55 -0.06 -19.74 -4.10
CA GLU A 55 0.44 -20.22 -2.80
C GLU A 55 0.66 -19.06 -1.82
N TRP A 56 1.35 -18.02 -2.27
CA TRP A 56 1.56 -16.80 -1.51
C TRP A 56 0.23 -16.16 -1.07
N ALA A 57 -0.71 -15.99 -1.99
CA ALA A 57 -2.00 -15.37 -1.68
C ALA A 57 -2.79 -16.18 -0.64
N ARG A 58 -2.78 -17.52 -0.73
CA ARG A 58 -3.39 -18.41 0.27
C ARG A 58 -2.72 -18.24 1.64
N GLY A 59 -1.39 -18.16 1.69
CA GLY A 59 -0.64 -17.92 2.92
C GLY A 59 -0.97 -16.57 3.55
N VAL A 60 -1.01 -15.50 2.76
CA VAL A 60 -1.40 -14.16 3.23
C VAL A 60 -2.83 -14.16 3.79
N VAL A 61 -3.78 -14.79 3.10
CA VAL A 61 -5.17 -14.91 3.58
C VAL A 61 -5.22 -15.66 4.91
N ALA A 62 -4.46 -16.76 5.06
CA ALA A 62 -4.39 -17.52 6.31
C ALA A 62 -3.78 -16.71 7.47
N ASN A 63 -2.97 -15.71 7.16
CA ASN A 63 -2.30 -14.85 8.14
C ASN A 63 -3.08 -13.56 8.46
N MET A 64 -4.21 -13.31 7.81
CA MET A 64 -5.03 -12.14 8.09
C MET A 64 -5.63 -12.20 9.50
N ALA A 65 -5.56 -11.07 10.20
CA ALA A 65 -6.17 -10.90 11.52
C ALA A 65 -7.71 -10.77 11.44
N ARG A 66 -8.20 -10.32 10.29
CA ARG A 66 -9.62 -10.13 9.99
C ARG A 66 -9.85 -10.12 8.48
N PRO A 67 -11.08 -10.30 8.01
CA PRO A 67 -11.40 -10.16 6.59
C PRO A 67 -10.98 -8.80 6.03
N PRO A 68 -10.56 -8.73 4.76
CA PRO A 68 -10.21 -7.49 4.08
C PRO A 68 -11.37 -6.48 4.12
N GLN A 69 -11.11 -5.26 4.61
CA GLN A 69 -12.17 -4.25 4.73
C GLN A 69 -11.60 -2.83 4.81
N GLY A 70 -12.46 -1.83 4.55
CA GLY A 70 -12.11 -0.41 4.65
C GLY A 70 -11.04 0.05 3.65
N GLY A 71 -10.42 1.19 3.94
CA GLY A 71 -9.33 1.79 3.18
C GLY A 71 -7.98 1.72 3.91
N ASP A 72 -6.94 2.34 3.35
CA ASP A 72 -5.58 2.33 3.94
C ASP A 72 -5.54 2.96 5.34
N ARG A 73 -6.22 4.09 5.53
CA ARG A 73 -6.27 4.77 6.84
C ARG A 73 -6.94 3.91 7.93
N ASP A 74 -7.86 3.04 7.54
CA ASP A 74 -8.52 2.13 8.48
C ASP A 74 -7.55 1.03 8.93
N GLN A 75 -6.63 0.61 8.03
CA GLN A 75 -5.56 -0.31 8.41
C GLN A 75 -4.59 0.34 9.40
N PHE A 76 -4.22 1.62 9.18
CA PHE A 76 -3.35 2.33 10.13
C PHE A 76 -3.99 2.47 11.51
N ARG A 77 -5.30 2.75 11.58
CA ARG A 77 -6.02 2.81 12.87
C ARG A 77 -6.16 1.44 13.54
N ALA A 78 -6.24 0.38 12.75
CA ALA A 78 -6.34 -0.99 13.27
C ALA A 78 -5.08 -1.44 14.03
N ILE A 79 -3.89 -0.96 13.64
CA ILE A 79 -2.62 -1.30 14.28
C ILE A 79 -2.57 -0.83 15.74
N PRO A 80 -2.68 0.46 16.09
CA PRO A 80 -2.66 0.89 17.49
C PRO A 80 -3.88 0.42 18.29
N ALA A 81 -4.97 0.03 17.61
CA ALA A 81 -6.12 -0.60 18.25
C ALA A 81 -5.90 -2.09 18.57
N GLY A 82 -4.72 -2.65 18.28
CA GLY A 82 -4.39 -4.04 18.57
C GLY A 82 -5.08 -5.08 17.68
N GLN A 83 -5.72 -4.66 16.59
CA GLN A 83 -6.42 -5.57 15.67
C GLN A 83 -5.45 -6.31 14.74
N CYS A 84 -4.30 -5.73 14.44
CA CYS A 84 -3.22 -6.35 13.67
C CYS A 84 -1.88 -5.67 13.98
N ARG A 85 -0.79 -6.26 13.52
CA ARG A 85 0.58 -5.72 13.68
C ARG A 85 1.21 -5.28 12.37
N ILE A 86 0.70 -5.77 11.25
CA ILE A 86 1.19 -5.53 9.89
C ILE A 86 0.01 -5.07 9.03
N ALA A 87 0.24 -4.06 8.20
CA ALA A 87 -0.72 -3.64 7.19
C ALA A 87 -0.06 -3.45 5.82
N ILE A 88 -0.74 -3.91 4.78
CA ILE A 88 -0.39 -3.59 3.39
C ILE A 88 -1.11 -2.29 3.03
N SER A 89 -0.34 -1.24 2.74
CA SER A 89 -0.89 0.10 2.49
C SER A 89 0.06 0.98 1.70
N ASN A 90 -0.49 2.01 1.05
CA ASN A 90 0.32 3.01 0.36
C ASN A 90 0.85 4.08 1.32
N THR A 91 2.09 4.52 1.10
CA THR A 91 2.81 5.44 1.98
C THR A 91 2.20 6.83 2.04
N TYR A 92 1.65 7.33 0.94
CA TYR A 92 1.10 8.69 0.89
C TYR A 92 -0.10 8.92 1.83
N TYR A 93 -0.89 7.88 2.13
CA TYR A 93 -1.94 8.00 3.14
C TYR A 93 -1.37 8.21 4.56
N LEU A 94 -0.23 7.59 4.86
CA LEU A 94 0.46 7.80 6.13
C LEU A 94 1.01 9.23 6.20
N ALA A 95 1.63 9.71 5.12
CA ALA A 95 2.11 11.10 5.04
C ALA A 95 0.97 12.10 5.26
N GLN A 96 -0.18 11.89 4.61
CA GLN A 96 -1.39 12.72 4.83
C GLN A 96 -1.89 12.68 6.27
N MET A 97 -1.82 11.54 6.95
CA MET A 97 -2.20 11.45 8.37
C MET A 97 -1.20 12.17 9.27
N ALA A 98 0.08 12.10 8.96
CA ALA A 98 1.13 12.77 9.75
C ALA A 98 0.99 14.30 9.76
N VAL A 99 0.47 14.90 8.68
CA VAL A 99 0.21 16.35 8.57
C VAL A 99 -1.26 16.72 8.75
N SER A 100 -2.09 15.78 9.19
CA SER A 100 -3.53 16.01 9.39
C SER A 100 -3.79 17.09 10.45
N PRO A 101 -4.78 17.97 10.27
CA PRO A 101 -5.24 18.87 11.33
C PRO A 101 -5.80 18.13 12.54
N ARG A 102 -6.22 16.86 12.38
CA ARG A 102 -6.76 16.04 13.44
C ARG A 102 -5.63 15.40 14.25
N GLU A 103 -5.57 15.73 15.55
CA GLU A 103 -4.58 15.16 16.47
C GLU A 103 -4.60 13.62 16.49
N GLN A 104 -5.79 13.02 16.45
CA GLN A 104 -5.95 11.56 16.42
C GLN A 104 -5.27 10.92 15.21
N ASP A 105 -5.32 11.54 14.01
CA ASP A 105 -4.66 11.01 12.83
C ASP A 105 -3.14 11.09 12.97
N ARG A 106 -2.62 12.20 13.51
CA ARG A 106 -1.17 12.35 13.78
C ARG A 106 -0.67 11.32 14.81
N ALA A 107 -1.42 11.14 15.90
CA ALA A 107 -1.09 10.13 16.92
C ALA A 107 -1.05 8.70 16.35
N VAL A 108 -1.99 8.37 15.45
CA VAL A 108 -1.93 7.09 14.71
C VAL A 108 -0.69 7.03 13.85
N ALA A 109 -0.38 8.08 13.07
CA ALA A 109 0.78 8.10 12.17
C ALA A 109 2.10 7.90 12.91
N GLU A 110 2.25 8.46 14.10
CA GLU A 110 3.45 8.29 14.97
C GLU A 110 3.69 6.83 15.38
N ARG A 111 2.61 6.04 15.48
CA ARG A 111 2.64 4.62 15.83
C ARG A 111 3.02 3.71 14.66
N ILE A 112 2.97 4.20 13.44
CA ILE A 112 3.20 3.40 12.23
C ILE A 112 4.65 3.48 11.78
N GLY A 113 5.30 2.32 11.70
CA GLY A 113 6.57 2.13 11.02
C GLY A 113 6.37 1.75 9.56
N VAL A 114 7.29 2.18 8.70
CA VAL A 114 7.28 1.84 7.27
C VAL A 114 8.39 0.85 6.97
N LEU A 115 8.04 -0.24 6.32
CA LEU A 115 8.97 -1.14 5.65
C LEU A 115 8.75 -1.01 4.14
N PHE A 116 9.81 -0.80 3.39
CA PHE A 116 9.84 -0.97 1.93
C PHE A 116 10.31 -2.40 1.66
N PRO A 117 9.43 -3.30 1.18
CA PRO A 117 9.81 -4.70 0.98
C PRO A 117 10.75 -4.89 -0.22
N ASN A 118 11.41 -6.05 -0.28
CA ASN A 118 12.24 -6.47 -1.41
C ASN A 118 13.36 -5.48 -1.76
N GLN A 119 14.11 -5.01 -0.75
CA GLN A 119 15.24 -4.08 -0.92
C GLN A 119 16.61 -4.77 -0.84
N GLY A 120 16.66 -6.11 -0.76
CA GLY A 120 17.90 -6.87 -0.79
C GLY A 120 18.60 -6.82 -2.14
N GLU A 121 19.87 -7.21 -2.18
CA GLU A 121 20.63 -7.33 -3.43
C GLU A 121 19.93 -8.31 -4.37
N GLY A 122 19.69 -7.89 -5.61
CA GLY A 122 18.96 -8.67 -6.62
C GLY A 122 17.43 -8.71 -6.45
N ASP A 123 16.88 -8.08 -5.41
CA ASP A 123 15.45 -7.96 -5.24
C ASP A 123 14.83 -6.91 -6.18
N ARG A 124 13.52 -7.05 -6.47
CA ARG A 124 12.80 -6.17 -7.41
C ARG A 124 12.36 -4.82 -6.85
N GLY A 125 12.58 -4.56 -5.56
CA GLY A 125 12.10 -3.37 -4.89
C GLY A 125 10.62 -3.43 -4.46
N ALA A 126 10.19 -2.41 -3.75
CA ALA A 126 8.80 -2.25 -3.35
C ALA A 126 7.92 -1.95 -4.57
N HIS A 127 6.70 -2.48 -4.57
CA HIS A 127 5.70 -2.18 -5.59
C HIS A 127 5.30 -0.70 -5.55
N VAL A 128 5.27 -0.07 -6.71
CA VAL A 128 4.86 1.33 -6.88
C VAL A 128 3.54 1.37 -7.64
N ASN A 129 2.52 1.99 -7.03
CA ASN A 129 1.30 2.33 -7.73
C ASN A 129 1.50 3.64 -8.48
N ILE A 130 1.00 3.70 -9.71
CA ILE A 130 1.03 4.89 -10.54
C ILE A 130 -0.38 5.39 -10.80
N SER A 131 -0.54 6.71 -10.84
CA SER A 131 -1.76 7.35 -11.33
C SER A 131 -1.52 7.86 -12.76
N GLY A 132 -2.56 7.86 -13.55
CA GLY A 132 -2.50 8.35 -14.92
C GLY A 132 -3.70 9.25 -15.24
N ALA A 133 -3.50 10.18 -16.14
CA ALA A 133 -4.56 11.01 -16.70
C ALA A 133 -4.52 10.91 -18.21
N GLY A 134 -5.70 10.94 -18.84
CA GLY A 134 -5.83 10.91 -20.30
C GLY A 134 -6.95 11.79 -20.78
N VAL A 135 -6.82 12.31 -22.01
CA VAL A 135 -7.86 13.11 -22.65
C VAL A 135 -8.79 12.17 -23.41
N VAL A 136 -10.07 12.17 -23.05
CA VAL A 136 -11.07 11.35 -23.73
C VAL A 136 -11.26 11.82 -25.18
N ARG A 137 -11.55 10.89 -26.09
CA ARG A 137 -11.71 11.17 -27.53
C ARG A 137 -12.80 12.21 -27.82
N THR A 138 -13.83 12.24 -26.99
CA THR A 138 -14.99 13.12 -27.11
C THR A 138 -14.88 14.41 -26.30
N ALA A 139 -13.69 14.76 -25.82
CA ALA A 139 -13.47 15.98 -25.04
C ALA A 139 -13.92 17.23 -25.85
N PRO A 140 -14.84 18.05 -25.33
CA PRO A 140 -15.36 19.22 -26.05
C PRO A 140 -14.29 20.29 -26.25
N ASN A 141 -13.31 20.37 -25.36
CA ASN A 141 -12.16 21.31 -25.40
C ASN A 141 -10.85 20.53 -25.36
N ARG A 142 -10.60 19.74 -26.41
CA ARG A 142 -9.43 18.84 -26.46
C ARG A 142 -8.10 19.55 -26.22
N GLU A 143 -7.91 20.72 -26.85
CA GLU A 143 -6.66 21.48 -26.73
C GLU A 143 -6.42 21.96 -25.29
N ALA A 144 -7.44 22.50 -24.63
CA ALA A 144 -7.35 22.89 -23.22
C ALA A 144 -7.12 21.70 -22.31
N ALA A 145 -7.75 20.55 -22.59
CA ALA A 145 -7.54 19.33 -21.82
C ALA A 145 -6.11 18.79 -21.96
N VAL A 146 -5.52 18.82 -23.14
CA VAL A 146 -4.11 18.45 -23.36
C VAL A 146 -3.19 19.38 -22.57
N ARG A 147 -3.34 20.70 -22.68
CA ARG A 147 -2.55 21.68 -21.92
C ARG A 147 -2.67 21.47 -20.41
N PHE A 148 -3.84 21.10 -19.92
CA PHE A 148 -4.05 20.81 -18.52
C PHE A 148 -3.28 19.55 -18.07
N VAL A 149 -3.34 18.46 -18.84
CA VAL A 149 -2.59 17.23 -18.54
C VAL A 149 -1.09 17.50 -18.58
N GLU A 150 -0.59 18.26 -19.57
CA GLU A 150 0.81 18.67 -19.65
C GLU A 150 1.21 19.54 -18.44
N TYR A 151 0.34 20.48 -18.03
CA TYR A 151 0.58 21.29 -16.82
C TYR A 151 0.73 20.42 -15.57
N LEU A 152 -0.08 19.38 -15.40
CA LEU A 152 -0.01 18.47 -14.25
C LEU A 152 1.36 17.76 -14.12
N THR A 153 2.10 17.61 -15.22
CA THR A 153 3.45 17.02 -15.21
C THR A 153 4.56 18.06 -14.98
N SER A 154 4.23 19.35 -14.90
CA SER A 154 5.19 20.43 -14.66
C SER A 154 5.70 20.43 -13.22
N THR A 155 6.93 20.89 -12.99
CA THR A 155 7.51 21.06 -11.65
C THR A 155 6.57 21.86 -10.73
N ARG A 156 6.01 22.96 -11.24
CA ARG A 156 5.09 23.81 -10.47
C ARG A 156 3.84 23.07 -9.99
N ALA A 157 3.25 22.21 -10.83
CA ALA A 157 2.10 21.41 -10.43
C ALA A 157 2.50 20.33 -9.42
N GLN A 158 3.66 19.69 -9.61
CA GLN A 158 4.16 18.64 -8.73
C GLN A 158 4.56 19.13 -7.33
N GLU A 159 4.86 20.42 -7.18
CA GLU A 159 5.07 21.05 -5.87
C GLU A 159 3.78 21.17 -5.03
N LEU A 160 2.60 21.02 -5.67
CA LEU A 160 1.29 21.12 -5.01
C LEU A 160 0.73 19.76 -4.56
N PHE A 161 1.31 18.65 -5.01
CA PHE A 161 0.91 17.28 -4.68
C PHE A 161 1.83 16.66 -3.65
#